data_39a105f68d6b03fc5b71a5ba8e72cb02
#
_entry.id   39a105f68d6b03fc5b71a5ba8e72cb02
#
_cell.length_a   1.000
_cell.length_b   1.000
_cell.length_c   1.000
_cell.angle_alpha   90.00
_cell.angle_beta   90.00
_cell.angle_gamma   90.00
#
_symmetry.space_group_name_H-M   'P 1'
#
loop_
_entity.id
_entity.type
_entity.pdbx_description
1 polymer ?
#
loop_
_entity_poly.entity_id
_entity_poly.type
_entity_poly.pdbx_seq_one_letter_code
_entity_poly.pdbx_strand_id
1 'polypeptide(L)'
;MASESRIAFWALLLVGCGASAPPFALKAPVTRDQDLDAINHSCKKNKKGEEECAPKMYESPFAWDGADNIVFRPLTRFFAVTPAGPAANVNALDELPDSSWFVNRIGSKPMTPEEVANGYCVEGDTLDPNDPDGSWVIDHGKDNGANPGFRVKSKGTKYMFKLDDGQIERATAATAIAARFYYAAGYWAPCDSVLYFRRSLLKLTPGLVIHPNVGKTVPLDEKRLDEMLQTTGRRGPLYRITASRWLPGVAVGPFTYAGRRDDDPSDTVPHEDRRDLRGAKIMAAWLNHFDTREQNTMSTWMSEDPKHENSTPGHVQHWIIDLGDCFGSQWAQDAIWQRLGYSNVFDWGDIGYDFITLGAVEEPWDRGVINPDGDIFGYYRTPDFVPDSWKPEYPNPAFGRMQEDDAAWGTRILARFTPDHIKAVVHIGDFTNPKHEEFLVKTLLERQAILLKRYFKKLSPIADVRVTPKGELCGTDLARKTNTYDAGTFKYRAVYQPWDGAPTQVNVASGPDGDVCIDTPVRPDVYKMGPEDVHRHGVYKIWNGASEGPLVVHVRDVSAAAGERNNTVVGIERPKG
;
A
#
# COMPACT_ATOMS: atom_id res chain seq x y z
N MET A 1 17.44 14.36 -71.54
CA MET A 1 18.77 14.39 -70.93
C MET A 1 18.58 14.32 -69.43
N ALA A 2 18.71 13.12 -68.87
CA ALA A 2 18.52 12.84 -67.48
C ALA A 2 19.85 12.91 -66.75
N SER A 3 19.92 13.68 -65.67
CA SER A 3 21.07 13.75 -64.80
C SER A 3 20.77 12.89 -63.55
N GLU A 4 21.40 11.73 -63.48
CA GLU A 4 21.38 10.89 -62.29
C GLU A 4 22.30 11.48 -61.22
N SER A 5 21.74 11.89 -60.11
CA SER A 5 22.46 12.28 -58.91
C SER A 5 22.63 11.09 -58.00
N ARG A 6 23.82 10.50 -57.95
CA ARG A 6 24.20 9.43 -57.03
C ARG A 6 24.48 10.01 -55.65
N ILE A 7 23.59 9.78 -54.68
CA ILE A 7 23.85 10.06 -53.27
C ILE A 7 24.63 8.86 -52.71
N ALA A 8 25.94 9.08 -52.46
CA ALA A 8 26.78 8.10 -51.75
C ALA A 8 26.50 8.17 -50.27
N PHE A 9 25.91 7.07 -49.73
CA PHE A 9 25.74 6.86 -48.30
C PHE A 9 27.11 6.46 -47.71
N TRP A 10 27.73 7.34 -46.97
CA TRP A 10 28.87 7.02 -46.13
C TRP A 10 28.36 6.38 -44.83
N ALA A 11 28.42 5.06 -44.74
CA ALA A 11 28.27 4.36 -43.47
C ALA A 11 29.55 4.58 -42.64
N LEU A 12 29.51 5.50 -41.70
CA LEU A 12 30.53 5.60 -40.66
C LEU A 12 30.39 4.37 -39.74
N LEU A 13 31.25 3.39 -39.92
CA LEU A 13 31.54 2.35 -38.94
C LEU A 13 32.23 3.04 -37.75
N LEU A 14 31.45 3.45 -36.77
CA LEU A 14 31.93 3.71 -35.40
C LEU A 14 32.31 2.36 -34.78
N VAL A 15 33.58 1.98 -34.95
CA VAL A 15 34.22 0.99 -34.09
C VAL A 15 34.35 1.68 -32.72
N GLY A 16 33.30 1.62 -31.93
CA GLY A 16 33.36 1.94 -30.52
C GLY A 16 34.32 0.95 -29.88
N CYS A 17 35.49 1.43 -29.42
CA CYS A 17 36.22 0.72 -28.38
C CYS A 17 35.22 0.52 -27.22
N GLY A 18 34.64 -0.66 -27.16
CA GLY A 18 33.80 -1.09 -26.03
C GLY A 18 34.71 -1.14 -24.83
N ALA A 19 34.83 -0.05 -24.10
CA ALA A 19 35.09 -0.15 -22.68
C ALA A 19 33.98 -1.04 -22.13
N SER A 20 34.32 -2.27 -21.79
CA SER A 20 33.37 -3.15 -21.09
C SER A 20 32.83 -2.36 -19.92
N ALA A 21 31.51 -2.10 -19.93
CA ALA A 21 30.88 -1.45 -18.78
C ALA A 21 31.36 -2.20 -17.53
N PRO A 22 31.73 -1.51 -16.46
CA PRO A 22 32.16 -2.17 -15.25
C PRO A 22 31.08 -3.21 -14.88
N PRO A 23 31.45 -4.42 -14.49
CA PRO A 23 30.49 -5.49 -14.18
C PRO A 23 29.51 -5.12 -13.06
N PHE A 24 29.71 -3.96 -12.42
CA PHE A 24 28.98 -3.46 -11.27
C PHE A 24 28.63 -1.99 -11.47
N ALA A 25 27.45 -1.72 -11.96
CA ALA A 25 26.83 -0.43 -11.80
C ALA A 25 25.97 -0.49 -10.52
N LEU A 26 26.55 -0.08 -9.39
CA LEU A 26 25.72 0.18 -8.21
C LEU A 26 24.70 1.25 -8.59
N LYS A 27 23.42 0.97 -8.34
CA LYS A 27 22.39 2.01 -8.34
C LYS A 27 22.77 3.08 -7.32
N ALA A 28 22.19 4.27 -7.47
CA ALA A 28 22.43 5.38 -6.57
C ALA A 28 22.49 4.94 -5.09
N PRO A 29 23.32 5.59 -4.27
CA PRO A 29 23.47 5.27 -2.87
C PRO A 29 22.09 5.28 -2.17
N VAL A 30 22.00 4.60 -1.03
CA VAL A 30 20.81 4.62 -0.18
C VAL A 30 20.46 6.08 0.11
N THR A 31 19.41 6.58 -0.53
CA THR A 31 18.90 7.92 -0.23
C THR A 31 17.93 7.79 0.94
N ARG A 32 18.14 8.58 1.98
CA ARG A 32 17.17 8.78 3.04
C ARG A 32 16.00 9.56 2.44
N ASP A 33 14.78 9.14 2.69
CA ASP A 33 13.60 9.95 2.42
C ASP A 33 13.57 11.08 3.47
N GLN A 34 13.51 12.32 3.02
CA GLN A 34 13.63 13.50 3.89
C GLN A 34 12.30 13.99 4.44
N ASP A 35 11.20 13.37 4.06
CA ASP A 35 9.85 13.82 4.40
C ASP A 35 9.46 13.67 5.89
N LEU A 36 10.29 12.95 6.68
CA LEU A 36 10.21 12.94 8.14
C LEU A 36 11.08 14.01 8.81
N ASP A 37 11.88 14.76 8.05
CA ASP A 37 12.67 15.82 8.63
C ASP A 37 11.75 16.97 9.03
N ALA A 38 11.88 17.42 10.27
CA ALA A 38 11.07 18.50 10.78
C ALA A 38 11.40 19.81 10.05
N ILE A 39 10.40 20.44 9.51
CA ILE A 39 10.50 21.72 8.81
C ILE A 39 9.88 22.83 9.62
N ASN A 40 10.40 24.07 9.44
CA ASN A 40 9.77 25.26 9.98
C ASN A 40 8.76 25.79 8.98
N HIS A 41 7.51 25.88 9.38
CA HIS A 41 6.46 26.50 8.60
C HIS A 41 6.09 27.88 9.15
N SER A 42 5.68 28.81 8.30
CA SER A 42 5.32 30.17 8.71
C SER A 42 4.00 30.19 9.50
N CYS A 43 4.05 30.71 10.72
CA CYS A 43 2.87 30.82 11.55
C CYS A 43 2.01 32.04 11.16
N LYS A 44 0.69 31.88 11.28
CA LYS A 44 -0.32 32.97 11.15
C LYS A 44 -1.14 33.02 12.43
N LYS A 45 -1.64 34.20 12.79
CA LYS A 45 -2.58 34.30 13.90
C LYS A 45 -3.99 34.05 13.40
N ASN A 46 -4.70 33.15 14.05
CA ASN A 46 -6.11 32.92 13.80
C ASN A 46 -6.99 34.05 14.35
N LYS A 47 -8.30 33.96 14.13
CA LYS A 47 -9.27 34.97 14.63
C LYS A 47 -9.30 35.11 16.16
N LYS A 48 -8.79 34.14 16.90
CA LYS A 48 -8.68 34.12 18.35
C LYS A 48 -7.32 34.62 18.86
N GLY A 49 -6.39 34.95 17.96
CA GLY A 49 -5.03 35.38 18.28
C GLY A 49 -4.04 34.24 18.56
N GLU A 50 -4.44 32.97 18.39
CA GLU A 50 -3.60 31.81 18.56
C GLU A 50 -2.73 31.61 17.31
N GLU A 51 -1.51 31.14 17.47
CA GLU A 51 -0.61 30.84 16.33
C GLU A 51 -1.02 29.54 15.66
N GLU A 52 -1.14 29.57 14.35
CA GLU A 52 -1.37 28.43 13.47
C GLU A 52 -0.19 28.31 12.52
N CYS A 53 0.62 27.26 12.71
CA CYS A 53 1.85 27.01 11.95
C CYS A 53 1.72 25.81 10.99
N ALA A 54 0.63 25.04 11.08
CA ALA A 54 0.39 23.95 10.15
C ALA A 54 0.28 24.45 8.70
N PRO A 55 0.69 23.66 7.70
CA PRO A 55 0.45 23.94 6.30
C PRO A 55 -1.02 24.23 5.99
N LYS A 56 -1.28 24.91 4.90
CA LYS A 56 -2.66 25.23 4.49
C LYS A 56 -3.41 23.94 4.18
N MET A 57 -4.66 23.87 4.64
CA MET A 57 -5.55 22.75 4.27
C MET A 57 -5.71 22.71 2.76
N TYR A 58 -5.41 21.55 2.17
CA TYR A 58 -5.72 21.23 0.79
C TYR A 58 -7.16 20.72 0.72
N GLU A 59 -7.92 21.20 -0.23
CA GLU A 59 -9.26 20.74 -0.51
C GLU A 59 -9.28 20.08 -1.89
N SER A 60 -9.77 18.85 -1.98
CA SER A 60 -9.99 18.14 -3.25
C SER A 60 -11.50 18.14 -3.56
N PRO A 61 -11.99 19.10 -4.36
CA PRO A 61 -13.40 19.17 -4.71
C PRO A 61 -13.79 17.93 -5.55
N PHE A 62 -14.77 17.18 -5.09
CA PHE A 62 -15.20 15.91 -5.70
C PHE A 62 -15.44 16.01 -7.22
N ALA A 63 -16.13 17.07 -7.67
CA ALA A 63 -16.42 17.26 -9.09
C ALA A 63 -15.16 17.51 -9.92
N TRP A 64 -14.20 18.25 -9.37
CA TRP A 64 -12.93 18.51 -10.05
C TRP A 64 -12.06 17.27 -10.09
N ASP A 65 -11.93 16.55 -8.97
CA ASP A 65 -11.17 15.30 -8.89
C ASP A 65 -11.72 14.27 -9.90
N GLY A 66 -13.04 14.11 -9.98
CA GLY A 66 -13.68 13.27 -10.98
C GLY A 66 -13.36 13.70 -12.42
N ALA A 67 -13.49 14.99 -12.74
CA ALA A 67 -13.20 15.51 -14.08
C ALA A 67 -11.70 15.36 -14.44
N ASP A 68 -10.81 15.63 -13.50
CA ASP A 68 -9.37 15.51 -13.70
C ASP A 68 -8.95 14.05 -13.96
N ASN A 69 -9.40 13.11 -13.14
CA ASN A 69 -9.02 11.70 -13.27
C ASN A 69 -9.71 10.98 -14.44
N ILE A 70 -10.93 11.39 -14.83
CA ILE A 70 -11.67 10.77 -15.93
C ILE A 70 -11.27 11.34 -17.29
N VAL A 71 -10.98 12.64 -17.38
CA VAL A 71 -10.80 13.33 -18.67
C VAL A 71 -9.40 13.90 -18.82
N PHE A 72 -9.00 14.83 -17.93
CA PHE A 72 -7.79 15.62 -18.18
C PHE A 72 -6.50 14.80 -18.04
N ARG A 73 -6.35 14.00 -17.01
CA ARG A 73 -5.17 13.15 -16.81
C ARG A 73 -5.03 12.04 -17.86
N PRO A 74 -6.09 11.31 -18.26
CA PRO A 74 -6.01 10.36 -19.37
C PRO A 74 -5.58 11.01 -20.69
N LEU A 75 -6.11 12.19 -21.02
CA LEU A 75 -5.70 12.94 -22.21
C LEU A 75 -4.22 13.38 -22.11
N THR A 76 -3.81 13.95 -20.99
CA THR A 76 -2.40 14.36 -20.77
C THR A 76 -1.47 13.17 -20.91
N ARG A 77 -1.84 12.00 -20.37
CA ARG A 77 -1.03 10.78 -20.48
C ARG A 77 -0.96 10.25 -21.90
N PHE A 78 -2.05 10.32 -22.66
CA PHE A 78 -2.08 9.91 -24.07
C PHE A 78 -1.06 10.71 -24.89
N PHE A 79 -0.90 12.00 -24.60
CA PHE A 79 0.07 12.87 -25.25
C PHE A 79 1.45 12.90 -24.55
N ALA A 80 1.61 12.23 -23.41
CA ALA A 80 2.88 12.22 -22.70
C ALA A 80 3.94 11.40 -23.46
N VAL A 81 5.02 12.04 -23.80
CA VAL A 81 6.15 11.42 -24.51
C VAL A 81 7.06 10.64 -23.56
N THR A 82 7.03 10.96 -22.27
CA THR A 82 7.90 10.33 -21.25
C THR A 82 7.23 9.10 -20.66
N PRO A 83 7.78 7.90 -20.87
CA PRO A 83 7.28 6.70 -20.20
C PRO A 83 7.49 6.80 -18.69
N ALA A 84 6.69 6.04 -17.93
CA ALA A 84 6.89 5.93 -16.49
C ALA A 84 8.30 5.37 -16.21
N GLY A 85 9.12 6.13 -15.49
CA GLY A 85 10.42 5.69 -15.00
C GLY A 85 10.29 4.73 -13.79
N PRO A 86 11.40 4.15 -13.31
CA PRO A 86 11.43 3.42 -12.05
C PRO A 86 11.01 4.35 -10.89
N ALA A 87 10.54 3.78 -9.79
CA ALA A 87 10.21 4.55 -8.61
C ALA A 87 11.44 5.31 -8.07
N ALA A 88 11.22 6.54 -7.60
CA ALA A 88 12.30 7.47 -7.28
C ALA A 88 12.82 7.36 -5.83
N ASN A 89 12.03 6.80 -4.91
CA ASN A 89 12.36 6.69 -3.49
C ASN A 89 12.94 5.33 -3.07
N VAL A 90 13.43 4.54 -4.01
CA VAL A 90 14.00 3.19 -3.76
C VAL A 90 15.48 3.29 -3.44
N ASN A 91 15.91 2.62 -2.36
CA ASN A 91 17.30 2.54 -1.97
C ASN A 91 18.09 1.47 -2.75
N ALA A 92 19.41 1.43 -2.52
CA ALA A 92 20.30 0.47 -3.18
C ALA A 92 19.99 -1.01 -2.85
N LEU A 93 19.26 -1.28 -1.78
CA LEU A 93 18.84 -2.63 -1.37
C LEU A 93 17.49 -3.05 -1.97
N ASP A 94 16.96 -2.30 -2.93
CA ASP A 94 15.64 -2.51 -3.55
C ASP A 94 14.47 -2.44 -2.53
N GLU A 95 14.66 -1.67 -1.46
CA GLU A 95 13.69 -1.47 -0.39
C GLU A 95 13.46 0.04 -0.16
N LEU A 96 12.47 0.36 0.67
CA LEU A 96 12.15 1.74 1.04
C LEU A 96 12.69 2.06 2.44
N PRO A 97 13.23 3.26 2.67
CA PRO A 97 13.41 3.78 4.01
C PRO A 97 12.05 4.07 4.65
N ASP A 98 12.01 4.17 5.97
CA ASP A 98 10.84 4.68 6.68
C ASP A 98 10.62 6.15 6.28
N SER A 99 9.36 6.53 6.15
CA SER A 99 8.94 7.85 5.67
C SER A 99 7.61 8.28 6.30
N SER A 100 7.15 9.47 6.00
CA SER A 100 5.82 9.94 6.39
C SER A 100 4.68 9.19 5.68
N TRP A 101 4.99 8.41 4.64
CA TRP A 101 4.08 7.61 3.85
C TRP A 101 4.06 6.15 4.28
N PHE A 102 5.21 5.62 4.63
CA PHE A 102 5.42 4.19 4.80
C PHE A 102 6.45 3.89 5.89
N VAL A 103 6.16 2.88 6.70
CA VAL A 103 7.08 2.38 7.74
C VAL A 103 7.23 0.88 7.58
N ASN A 104 8.46 0.40 7.57
CA ASN A 104 8.77 -1.02 7.47
C ASN A 104 8.25 -1.78 8.71
N ARG A 105 7.15 -2.53 8.56
CA ARG A 105 6.52 -3.36 9.59
C ARG A 105 6.64 -4.84 9.23
N ILE A 106 5.55 -5.52 8.90
CA ILE A 106 5.56 -6.96 8.58
C ILE A 106 6.49 -7.30 7.41
N GLY A 107 6.76 -6.36 6.52
CA GLY A 107 7.67 -6.53 5.38
C GLY A 107 9.13 -6.76 5.80
N SER A 108 9.55 -6.25 6.95
CA SER A 108 10.94 -6.29 7.44
C SER A 108 11.10 -7.03 8.77
N LYS A 109 10.05 -7.11 9.57
CA LYS A 109 10.06 -7.74 10.89
C LYS A 109 8.89 -8.71 11.03
N PRO A 110 9.10 -9.90 11.62
CA PRO A 110 7.98 -10.76 11.97
C PRO A 110 7.04 -10.03 12.93
N MET A 111 5.74 -10.15 12.67
CA MET A 111 4.68 -9.69 13.57
C MET A 111 3.88 -10.92 14.01
N THR A 112 3.34 -10.90 15.23
CA THR A 112 2.40 -11.93 15.67
C THR A 112 1.00 -11.66 15.11
N PRO A 113 0.11 -12.66 15.04
CA PRO A 113 -1.27 -12.44 14.64
C PRO A 113 -2.00 -11.39 15.48
N GLU A 114 -1.69 -11.32 16.78
CA GLU A 114 -2.24 -10.31 17.69
C GLU A 114 -1.73 -8.90 17.37
N GLU A 115 -0.43 -8.73 17.13
CA GLU A 115 0.14 -7.44 16.72
C GLU A 115 -0.48 -6.93 15.40
N VAL A 116 -0.71 -7.84 14.44
CA VAL A 116 -1.37 -7.48 13.17
C VAL A 116 -2.84 -7.11 13.41
N ALA A 117 -3.55 -7.84 14.27
CA ALA A 117 -4.96 -7.57 14.61
C ALA A 117 -5.12 -6.27 15.42
N ASN A 118 -4.15 -5.91 16.27
CA ASN A 118 -4.15 -4.63 16.99
C ASN A 118 -3.91 -3.45 16.04
N GLY A 119 -3.04 -3.60 15.04
CA GLY A 119 -2.74 -2.55 14.07
C GLY A 119 -2.21 -1.27 14.72
N TYR A 120 -2.78 -0.13 14.35
CA TYR A 120 -2.42 1.18 14.92
C TYR A 120 -3.01 1.42 16.31
N CYS A 121 -4.01 0.65 16.74
CA CYS A 121 -4.64 0.82 18.03
C CYS A 121 -3.71 0.38 19.18
N VAL A 122 -3.53 1.25 20.15
CA VAL A 122 -2.86 0.93 21.41
C VAL A 122 -3.89 0.88 22.55
N GLU A 123 -3.50 0.36 23.70
CA GLU A 123 -4.36 0.32 24.88
C GLU A 123 -4.91 1.72 25.21
N GLY A 124 -6.22 1.83 25.40
CA GLY A 124 -6.91 3.09 25.65
C GLY A 124 -7.34 3.88 24.40
N ASP A 125 -6.98 3.44 23.20
CA ASP A 125 -7.41 4.10 21.96
C ASP A 125 -8.85 3.80 21.59
N THR A 126 -9.39 2.67 22.03
CA THR A 126 -10.76 2.26 21.76
C THR A 126 -11.72 2.76 22.83
N LEU A 127 -12.95 3.07 22.44
CA LEU A 127 -14.01 3.43 23.36
C LEU A 127 -14.47 2.20 24.17
N ASP A 128 -14.64 2.37 25.47
CA ASP A 128 -15.26 1.36 26.32
C ASP A 128 -16.76 1.65 26.47
N PRO A 129 -17.66 0.80 25.90
CA PRO A 129 -19.10 0.98 26.03
C PRO A 129 -19.63 0.67 27.42
N ASN A 130 -18.82 0.12 28.32
CA ASN A 130 -19.17 -0.18 29.71
C ASN A 130 -18.58 0.82 30.70
N ASP A 131 -17.89 1.86 30.23
CA ASP A 131 -17.32 2.90 31.08
C ASP A 131 -18.43 3.65 31.85
N PRO A 132 -18.50 3.54 33.18
CA PRO A 132 -19.57 4.14 33.98
C PRO A 132 -19.57 5.67 33.94
N ASP A 133 -18.41 6.29 33.67
CA ASP A 133 -18.24 7.74 33.56
C ASP A 133 -18.39 8.24 32.10
N GLY A 134 -18.66 7.32 31.19
CA GLY A 134 -18.67 7.57 29.75
C GLY A 134 -19.97 8.20 29.26
N SER A 135 -19.98 9.51 29.09
CA SER A 135 -20.94 10.13 28.18
C SER A 135 -20.28 10.40 26.83
N TRP A 136 -20.89 9.91 25.79
CA TRP A 136 -20.45 10.08 24.42
C TRP A 136 -21.21 11.26 23.80
N VAL A 137 -20.56 12.41 23.76
CA VAL A 137 -21.18 13.64 23.26
C VAL A 137 -21.03 13.74 21.76
N ILE A 138 -22.13 13.73 21.01
CA ILE A 138 -22.13 14.04 19.59
C ILE A 138 -21.92 15.53 19.45
N ASP A 139 -20.80 15.95 18.87
CA ASP A 139 -20.40 17.35 18.72
C ASP A 139 -20.35 17.81 17.25
N HIS A 140 -20.56 16.90 16.29
CA HIS A 140 -20.53 17.22 14.86
C HIS A 140 -21.25 16.14 14.05
N GLY A 141 -22.00 16.53 13.01
CA GLY A 141 -22.49 15.61 11.99
C GLY A 141 -21.39 15.22 11.01
N LYS A 142 -21.54 14.13 10.27
CA LYS A 142 -20.61 13.80 9.18
C LYS A 142 -20.91 14.71 7.99
N ASP A 143 -19.89 15.40 7.49
CA ASP A 143 -20.04 16.39 6.41
C ASP A 143 -19.97 15.78 5.01
N ASN A 144 -19.39 14.58 4.85
CA ASN A 144 -19.17 13.93 3.55
C ASN A 144 -19.19 12.40 3.68
N GLY A 145 -19.41 11.71 2.56
CA GLY A 145 -19.32 10.25 2.42
C GLY A 145 -20.68 9.57 2.34
N ALA A 146 -20.72 8.39 1.69
CA ALA A 146 -21.95 7.62 1.44
C ALA A 146 -22.53 7.04 2.74
N ASN A 147 -21.66 6.52 3.63
CA ASN A 147 -22.11 5.91 4.88
C ASN A 147 -22.52 6.95 5.91
N PRO A 148 -23.66 6.79 6.57
CA PRO A 148 -24.08 7.69 7.64
C PRO A 148 -23.08 7.65 8.82
N GLY A 149 -22.96 8.78 9.52
CA GLY A 149 -22.04 8.87 10.65
C GLY A 149 -22.10 10.20 11.37
N PHE A 150 -21.39 10.29 12.47
CA PHE A 150 -21.27 11.51 13.28
C PHE A 150 -20.02 11.43 14.17
N ARG A 151 -19.52 12.59 14.56
CA ARG A 151 -18.38 12.66 15.47
C ARG A 151 -18.84 12.62 16.93
N VAL A 152 -18.13 11.81 17.71
CA VAL A 152 -18.35 11.67 19.15
C VAL A 152 -17.11 12.13 19.89
N LYS A 153 -17.31 12.83 21.00
CA LYS A 153 -16.28 13.18 21.97
C LYS A 153 -16.51 12.43 23.28
N SER A 154 -15.50 11.72 23.76
CA SER A 154 -15.49 11.03 25.05
C SER A 154 -14.17 11.29 25.76
N LYS A 155 -14.20 11.76 27.02
CA LYS A 155 -13.02 12.05 27.85
C LYS A 155 -11.92 12.87 27.13
N GLY A 156 -12.34 13.82 26.29
CA GLY A 156 -11.43 14.67 25.53
C GLY A 156 -10.99 14.12 24.18
N THR A 157 -11.09 12.82 23.95
CA THR A 157 -10.76 12.15 22.67
C THR A 157 -11.95 12.22 21.72
N LYS A 158 -11.69 12.43 20.45
CA LYS A 158 -12.69 12.46 19.36
C LYS A 158 -12.67 11.16 18.60
N TYR A 159 -13.84 10.72 18.14
CA TYR A 159 -14.05 9.52 17.32
C TYR A 159 -15.04 9.85 16.21
N MET A 160 -14.76 9.39 15.00
CA MET A 160 -15.76 9.37 13.93
C MET A 160 -16.51 8.04 14.01
N PHE A 161 -17.81 8.08 14.25
CA PHE A 161 -18.69 6.92 14.20
C PHE A 161 -19.17 6.73 12.77
N LYS A 162 -18.99 5.52 12.25
CA LYS A 162 -19.48 5.11 10.95
C LYS A 162 -20.46 3.96 11.15
N LEU A 163 -21.61 4.06 10.49
CA LEU A 163 -22.66 3.07 10.52
C LEU A 163 -22.65 2.26 9.22
N ASP A 164 -23.33 1.12 9.24
CA ASP A 164 -23.60 0.39 8.00
C ASP A 164 -24.65 1.13 7.17
N ASP A 165 -24.61 0.93 5.86
CA ASP A 165 -25.63 1.39 4.92
C ASP A 165 -25.98 0.24 3.96
N GLY A 166 -27.22 -0.23 4.06
CA GLY A 166 -27.75 -1.34 3.24
C GLY A 166 -27.35 -2.74 3.74
N GLN A 167 -26.07 -3.11 3.68
CA GLN A 167 -25.58 -4.42 4.15
C GLN A 167 -25.07 -4.30 5.58
N ILE A 168 -25.86 -4.83 6.50
CA ILE A 168 -25.52 -4.87 7.92
C ILE A 168 -24.20 -5.62 8.16
N GLU A 169 -23.33 -5.06 8.99
CA GLU A 169 -21.99 -5.54 9.38
C GLU A 169 -20.89 -5.38 8.31
N ARG A 170 -21.21 -5.10 7.06
CA ARG A 170 -20.22 -5.03 6.00
C ARG A 170 -19.27 -3.83 6.15
N ALA A 171 -19.78 -2.61 6.07
CA ALA A 171 -18.94 -1.41 6.09
C ALA A 171 -18.20 -1.23 7.41
N THR A 172 -18.87 -1.54 8.52
CA THR A 172 -18.28 -1.49 9.86
C THR A 172 -17.15 -2.50 10.02
N ALA A 173 -17.31 -3.74 9.55
CA ALA A 173 -16.25 -4.74 9.59
C ALA A 173 -15.11 -4.39 8.61
N ALA A 174 -15.45 -4.01 7.37
CA ALA A 174 -14.47 -3.68 6.33
C ALA A 174 -13.52 -2.57 6.77
N THR A 175 -14.05 -1.50 7.36
CA THR A 175 -13.25 -0.38 7.88
C THR A 175 -12.20 -0.86 8.89
N ALA A 176 -12.61 -1.63 9.89
CA ALA A 176 -11.70 -2.11 10.93
C ALA A 176 -10.67 -3.11 10.39
N ILE A 177 -11.09 -4.10 9.60
CA ILE A 177 -10.24 -5.15 9.04
C ILE A 177 -9.20 -4.55 8.08
N ALA A 178 -9.63 -3.71 7.14
CA ALA A 178 -8.72 -3.16 6.14
C ALA A 178 -7.68 -2.20 6.75
N ALA A 179 -8.07 -1.41 7.77
CA ALA A 179 -7.13 -0.55 8.49
C ALA A 179 -5.97 -1.35 9.12
N ARG A 180 -6.24 -2.56 9.66
CA ARG A 180 -5.21 -3.44 10.23
C ARG A 180 -4.26 -3.96 9.15
N PHE A 181 -4.80 -4.41 8.02
CA PHE A 181 -3.97 -4.89 6.92
C PHE A 181 -3.09 -3.79 6.33
N TYR A 182 -3.63 -2.59 6.09
CA TYR A 182 -2.83 -1.48 5.62
C TYR A 182 -1.74 -1.09 6.61
N TYR A 183 -2.09 -0.99 7.89
CA TYR A 183 -1.11 -0.65 8.92
C TYR A 183 0.02 -1.69 9.01
N ALA A 184 -0.32 -2.96 9.11
CA ALA A 184 0.68 -4.03 9.18
C ALA A 184 1.54 -4.09 7.91
N ALA A 185 0.98 -3.81 6.72
CA ALA A 185 1.72 -3.74 5.47
C ALA A 185 2.73 -2.59 5.42
N GLY A 186 2.55 -1.55 6.24
CA GLY A 186 3.47 -0.42 6.35
C GLY A 186 2.84 0.95 6.16
N TYR A 187 1.61 1.03 5.69
CA TYR A 187 0.91 2.30 5.48
C TYR A 187 0.35 2.84 6.78
N TRP A 188 0.13 4.15 6.86
CA TRP A 188 -0.58 4.72 7.98
C TRP A 188 -2.09 4.61 7.75
N ALA A 189 -2.79 4.06 8.72
CA ALA A 189 -4.24 3.90 8.73
C ALA A 189 -4.77 4.15 10.15
N PRO A 190 -6.02 4.65 10.31
CA PRO A 190 -6.55 5.00 11.61
C PRO A 190 -6.76 3.79 12.52
N CYS A 191 -6.90 4.05 13.83
CA CYS A 191 -7.41 3.07 14.77
C CYS A 191 -8.93 2.99 14.62
N ASP A 192 -9.39 2.03 13.84
CA ASP A 192 -10.79 1.73 13.62
C ASP A 192 -11.18 0.49 14.44
N SER A 193 -12.24 0.54 15.23
CA SER A 193 -12.70 -0.57 16.05
C SER A 193 -14.21 -0.78 15.94
N VAL A 194 -14.62 -2.03 15.74
CA VAL A 194 -16.01 -2.42 15.81
C VAL A 194 -16.43 -2.48 17.28
N LEU A 195 -17.54 -1.85 17.62
CA LEU A 195 -18.07 -1.91 18.97
C LEU A 195 -19.59 -1.89 18.99
N TYR A 196 -20.16 -2.37 20.12
CA TYR A 196 -21.59 -2.40 20.40
C TYR A 196 -21.89 -1.55 21.61
N PHE A 197 -22.88 -0.67 21.52
CA PHE A 197 -23.20 0.28 22.57
C PHE A 197 -24.70 0.48 22.76
N ARG A 198 -25.09 0.99 23.94
CA ARG A 198 -26.46 1.38 24.24
C ARG A 198 -26.73 2.79 23.76
N ARG A 199 -27.90 3.05 23.17
CA ARG A 199 -28.35 4.38 22.74
C ARG A 199 -28.21 5.44 23.84
N SER A 200 -28.41 5.05 25.10
CA SER A 200 -28.35 5.95 26.26
C SER A 200 -26.98 6.56 26.51
N LEU A 201 -25.90 6.01 25.94
CA LEU A 201 -24.56 6.60 26.04
C LEU A 201 -24.42 7.86 25.17
N LEU A 202 -25.19 7.97 24.08
CA LEU A 202 -25.13 9.11 23.20
C LEU A 202 -25.89 10.32 23.76
N LYS A 203 -25.20 11.45 23.83
CA LYS A 203 -25.76 12.76 24.15
C LYS A 203 -25.60 13.70 22.96
N LEU A 204 -26.71 14.15 22.42
CA LEU A 204 -26.71 15.01 21.23
C LEU A 204 -26.53 16.49 21.65
N THR A 205 -25.58 17.18 21.02
CA THR A 205 -25.47 18.63 21.15
C THR A 205 -26.57 19.30 20.32
N PRO A 206 -27.34 20.22 20.86
CA PRO A 206 -28.38 20.91 20.09
C PRO A 206 -27.83 21.74 18.93
N GLY A 207 -28.61 21.83 17.84
CA GLY A 207 -28.29 22.69 16.70
C GLY A 207 -27.29 22.13 15.70
N LEU A 208 -26.93 20.85 15.80
CA LEU A 208 -26.08 20.18 14.81
C LEU A 208 -26.83 19.96 13.50
N VAL A 209 -26.05 19.89 12.43
CA VAL A 209 -26.52 19.59 11.07
C VAL A 209 -25.69 18.49 10.42
N ILE A 210 -26.25 17.84 9.41
CA ILE A 210 -25.58 16.91 8.51
C ILE A 210 -25.57 17.52 7.11
N HIS A 211 -24.44 17.43 6.44
CA HIS A 211 -24.28 17.84 5.04
C HIS A 211 -24.15 16.58 4.16
N PRO A 212 -25.25 16.03 3.62
CA PRO A 212 -25.16 14.87 2.74
C PRO A 212 -24.47 15.24 1.43
N ASN A 213 -23.80 14.30 0.78
CA ASN A 213 -23.14 14.51 -0.52
C ASN A 213 -24.11 15.00 -1.61
N VAL A 214 -25.35 14.54 -1.52
CA VAL A 214 -26.43 14.94 -2.43
C VAL A 214 -27.63 15.37 -1.59
N GLY A 215 -28.14 16.56 -1.85
CA GLY A 215 -29.31 17.08 -1.15
C GLY A 215 -29.04 18.34 -0.34
N LYS A 216 -29.99 18.68 0.52
CA LYS A 216 -29.90 19.86 1.40
C LYS A 216 -29.36 19.47 2.76
N THR A 217 -28.65 20.40 3.39
CA THR A 217 -28.31 20.32 4.81
C THR A 217 -29.55 20.05 5.65
N VAL A 218 -29.48 19.05 6.52
CA VAL A 218 -30.57 18.63 7.39
C VAL A 218 -30.16 18.71 8.86
N PRO A 219 -31.10 19.06 9.78
CA PRO A 219 -30.81 19.03 11.22
C PRO A 219 -30.47 17.59 11.66
N LEU A 220 -29.49 17.49 12.57
CA LEU A 220 -29.22 16.27 13.34
C LEU A 220 -29.91 16.42 14.70
N ASP A 221 -31.15 15.96 14.78
CA ASP A 221 -31.94 15.87 16.00
C ASP A 221 -32.08 14.44 16.51
N GLU A 222 -32.73 14.24 17.64
CA GLU A 222 -32.92 12.91 18.24
C GLU A 222 -33.65 11.94 17.31
N LYS A 223 -34.64 12.43 16.56
CA LYS A 223 -35.38 11.60 15.60
C LYS A 223 -34.46 11.15 14.46
N ARG A 224 -33.69 12.05 13.89
CA ARG A 224 -32.75 11.72 12.81
C ARG A 224 -31.64 10.79 13.29
N LEU A 225 -31.13 11.01 14.50
CA LEU A 225 -30.15 10.10 15.10
C LEU A 225 -30.72 8.69 15.27
N ASP A 226 -31.94 8.57 15.74
CA ASP A 226 -32.60 7.27 15.88
C ASP A 226 -32.86 6.62 14.51
N GLU A 227 -33.27 7.37 13.49
CA GLU A 227 -33.38 6.90 12.11
C GLU A 227 -32.04 6.34 11.59
N MET A 228 -30.94 7.08 11.78
CA MET A 228 -29.60 6.63 11.39
C MET A 228 -29.20 5.34 12.13
N LEU A 229 -29.48 5.24 13.41
CA LEU A 229 -29.18 4.02 14.19
C LEU A 229 -30.02 2.81 13.79
N GLN A 230 -31.14 2.98 13.06
CA GLN A 230 -31.91 1.83 12.53
C GLN A 230 -31.22 1.16 11.35
N THR A 231 -30.29 1.81 10.64
CA THR A 231 -29.62 1.24 9.47
C THR A 231 -28.49 0.30 9.82
N THR A 232 -27.99 0.35 11.06
CA THR A 232 -26.83 -0.44 11.49
C THR A 232 -27.20 -1.75 12.17
N GLY A 233 -26.24 -2.67 12.25
CA GLY A 233 -26.38 -3.95 12.93
C GLY A 233 -26.70 -3.81 14.41
N ARG A 234 -27.28 -4.87 14.99
CA ARG A 234 -27.66 -4.93 16.40
C ARG A 234 -27.31 -6.26 17.04
N ARG A 235 -26.99 -6.18 18.33
CA ARG A 235 -26.87 -7.36 19.19
C ARG A 235 -27.79 -7.14 20.42
N GLY A 236 -29.02 -7.62 20.32
CA GLY A 236 -30.07 -7.30 21.29
C GLY A 236 -30.33 -5.78 21.36
N PRO A 237 -30.22 -5.13 22.53
CA PRO A 237 -30.43 -3.69 22.67
C PRO A 237 -29.24 -2.82 22.25
N LEU A 238 -28.16 -3.43 21.82
CA LEU A 238 -26.92 -2.74 21.47
C LEU A 238 -26.86 -2.46 19.98
N TYR A 239 -26.44 -1.24 19.62
CA TYR A 239 -26.17 -0.83 18.25
C TYR A 239 -24.72 -1.09 17.88
N ARG A 240 -24.49 -1.55 16.66
CA ARG A 240 -23.15 -1.77 16.09
C ARG A 240 -22.66 -0.50 15.40
N ILE A 241 -21.39 -0.16 15.59
CA ILE A 241 -20.69 0.89 14.84
C ILE A 241 -19.23 0.55 14.64
N THR A 242 -18.57 1.28 13.73
CA THR A 242 -17.12 1.45 13.78
C THR A 242 -16.79 2.81 14.37
N ALA A 243 -15.98 2.81 15.42
CA ALA A 243 -15.39 4.01 15.99
C ALA A 243 -13.97 4.19 15.43
N SER A 244 -13.78 5.23 14.64
CA SER A 244 -12.49 5.64 14.10
C SER A 244 -11.90 6.73 15.00
N ARG A 245 -10.81 6.44 15.70
CA ARG A 245 -10.14 7.43 16.53
C ARG A 245 -9.64 8.58 15.66
N TRP A 246 -9.86 9.82 16.11
CA TRP A 246 -9.37 11.00 15.41
C TRP A 246 -7.86 10.94 15.23
N LEU A 247 -7.39 11.24 14.02
CA LEU A 247 -5.97 11.21 13.70
C LEU A 247 -5.19 12.23 14.54
N PRO A 248 -3.94 11.91 14.91
CA PRO A 248 -3.09 12.85 15.63
C PRO A 248 -2.68 14.03 14.74
N GLY A 249 -2.31 15.13 15.38
CA GLY A 249 -1.87 16.34 14.71
C GLY A 249 -3.02 17.17 14.13
N VAL A 250 -2.67 18.16 13.31
CA VAL A 250 -3.62 19.07 12.66
C VAL A 250 -3.92 18.59 11.26
N ALA A 251 -5.19 18.35 10.95
CA ALA A 251 -5.59 17.95 9.60
C ALA A 251 -5.26 19.05 8.58
N VAL A 252 -4.56 18.70 7.51
CA VAL A 252 -4.17 19.58 6.41
C VAL A 252 -4.71 19.12 5.05
N GLY A 253 -5.75 18.30 5.09
CA GLY A 253 -6.52 17.83 3.93
C GLY A 253 -6.01 16.52 3.34
N PRO A 254 -6.65 16.01 2.28
CA PRO A 254 -6.21 14.85 1.57
C PRO A 254 -4.83 15.06 0.93
N PHE A 255 -4.17 13.97 0.53
CA PHE A 255 -3.01 14.05 -0.35
C PHE A 255 -3.40 13.70 -1.79
N THR A 256 -2.67 14.27 -2.74
CA THR A 256 -2.81 13.94 -4.17
C THR A 256 -2.01 12.69 -4.50
N TYR A 257 -2.44 11.88 -5.48
CA TYR A 257 -1.66 10.76 -6.00
C TYR A 257 -0.71 11.16 -7.15
N ALA A 258 -0.61 12.45 -7.47
CA ALA A 258 0.30 12.99 -8.46
C ALA A 258 0.85 14.35 -8.01
N GLY A 259 2.06 14.66 -8.47
CA GLY A 259 2.76 15.89 -8.08
C GLY A 259 3.34 15.79 -6.67
N ARG A 260 3.52 16.94 -6.05
CA ARG A 260 4.07 17.11 -4.70
C ARG A 260 3.24 18.13 -3.95
N ARG A 261 3.39 18.17 -2.63
CA ARG A 261 2.78 19.21 -1.82
C ARG A 261 3.60 20.50 -1.92
N ASP A 262 3.01 21.56 -2.48
CA ASP A 262 3.73 22.82 -2.79
C ASP A 262 4.26 23.57 -1.55
N ASP A 263 3.59 23.43 -0.41
CA ASP A 263 3.96 24.10 0.85
C ASP A 263 4.76 23.20 1.80
N ASP A 264 5.25 22.04 1.32
CA ASP A 264 6.13 21.15 2.05
C ASP A 264 7.48 20.97 1.29
N PRO A 265 8.55 21.66 1.68
CA PRO A 265 9.85 21.52 1.03
C PRO A 265 10.52 20.16 1.26
N SER A 266 10.06 19.37 2.23
CA SER A 266 10.57 18.01 2.48
C SER A 266 9.95 16.98 1.52
N ASP A 267 8.79 17.27 0.91
CA ASP A 267 8.15 16.46 -0.10
C ASP A 267 8.86 16.59 -1.46
N THR A 268 9.95 15.88 -1.62
CA THR A 268 10.86 15.99 -2.78
C THR A 268 10.55 15.01 -3.90
N VAL A 269 9.80 13.93 -3.65
CA VAL A 269 9.49 12.88 -4.62
C VAL A 269 8.05 13.03 -5.13
N PRO A 270 7.82 13.16 -6.45
CA PRO A 270 6.46 13.15 -6.99
C PRO A 270 5.69 11.90 -6.53
N HIS A 271 4.46 12.08 -6.06
CA HIS A 271 3.67 11.02 -5.43
C HIS A 271 3.46 9.83 -6.37
N GLU A 272 3.22 10.07 -7.67
CA GLU A 272 3.09 9.02 -8.67
C GLU A 272 4.39 8.25 -8.94
N ASP A 273 5.53 8.75 -8.46
CA ASP A 273 6.84 8.12 -8.60
C ASP A 273 7.35 7.47 -7.30
N ARG A 274 6.52 7.42 -6.26
CA ARG A 274 6.82 6.72 -5.01
C ARG A 274 6.46 5.24 -5.11
N ARG A 275 7.37 4.35 -4.73
CA ARG A 275 7.15 2.88 -4.73
C ARG A 275 6.06 2.48 -3.74
N ASP A 276 5.99 3.12 -2.57
CA ASP A 276 4.94 2.87 -1.59
C ASP A 276 3.55 3.09 -2.19
N LEU A 277 3.32 4.22 -2.86
CA LEU A 277 2.03 4.50 -3.49
C LEU A 277 1.75 3.63 -4.71
N ARG A 278 2.75 3.32 -5.54
CA ARG A 278 2.61 2.38 -6.67
C ARG A 278 2.30 0.98 -6.17
N GLY A 279 3.07 0.49 -5.19
CA GLY A 279 2.92 -0.84 -4.59
C GLY A 279 1.64 -1.00 -3.77
N ALA A 280 1.04 0.10 -3.29
CA ALA A 280 -0.27 0.08 -2.62
C ALA A 280 -1.37 -0.53 -3.49
N LYS A 281 -1.22 -0.52 -4.83
CA LYS A 281 -2.13 -1.22 -5.75
C LYS A 281 -2.25 -2.72 -5.42
N ILE A 282 -1.19 -3.36 -4.94
CA ILE A 282 -1.22 -4.79 -4.57
C ILE A 282 -2.15 -5.00 -3.38
N MET A 283 -2.05 -4.16 -2.35
CA MET A 283 -2.94 -4.20 -1.19
C MET A 283 -4.37 -3.85 -1.59
N ALA A 284 -4.55 -2.81 -2.40
CA ALA A 284 -5.86 -2.41 -2.89
C ALA A 284 -6.53 -3.52 -3.72
N ALA A 285 -5.79 -4.17 -4.61
CA ALA A 285 -6.29 -5.29 -5.39
C ALA A 285 -6.62 -6.50 -4.51
N TRP A 286 -5.80 -6.79 -3.49
CA TRP A 286 -6.06 -7.88 -2.55
C TRP A 286 -7.36 -7.67 -1.78
N LEU A 287 -7.53 -6.48 -1.19
CA LEU A 287 -8.68 -6.11 -0.36
C LEU A 287 -9.90 -5.64 -1.18
N ASN A 288 -9.77 -5.52 -2.50
CA ASN A 288 -10.72 -4.85 -3.38
C ASN A 288 -11.06 -3.44 -2.89
N HIS A 289 -10.05 -2.70 -2.45
CA HIS A 289 -10.18 -1.28 -2.09
C HIS A 289 -10.25 -0.45 -3.38
N PHE A 290 -11.41 -0.44 -4.01
CA PHE A 290 -11.61 0.21 -5.31
C PHE A 290 -11.72 1.74 -5.19
N ASP A 291 -12.16 2.26 -4.05
CA ASP A 291 -12.35 3.71 -3.83
C ASP A 291 -11.07 4.39 -3.32
N THR A 292 -9.96 4.20 -4.09
CA THR A 292 -8.64 4.75 -3.78
C THR A 292 -8.42 6.14 -4.38
N ARG A 293 -9.31 7.07 -4.09
CA ARG A 293 -9.22 8.47 -4.55
C ARG A 293 -8.69 9.38 -3.44
N GLU A 294 -8.37 10.62 -3.81
CA GLU A 294 -7.77 11.61 -2.91
C GLU A 294 -8.63 11.86 -1.66
N GLN A 295 -9.96 11.94 -1.80
CA GLN A 295 -10.89 12.19 -0.67
C GLN A 295 -10.85 11.08 0.39
N ASN A 296 -10.38 9.89 0.06
CA ASN A 296 -10.21 8.77 0.99
C ASN A 296 -8.79 8.70 1.55
N THR A 297 -8.12 9.84 1.59
CA THR A 297 -6.82 10.05 2.19
C THR A 297 -6.84 11.23 3.15
N MET A 298 -5.86 11.33 4.01
CA MET A 298 -5.69 12.46 4.92
C MET A 298 -4.22 12.73 5.14
N SER A 299 -3.84 13.99 5.21
CA SER A 299 -2.55 14.43 5.71
C SER A 299 -2.74 15.19 7.02
N THR A 300 -1.84 14.97 7.96
CA THR A 300 -1.83 15.69 9.24
C THR A 300 -0.47 16.32 9.48
N TRP A 301 -0.46 17.54 9.98
CA TRP A 301 0.75 18.21 10.48
C TRP A 301 1.10 17.66 11.86
N MET A 302 2.26 17.05 11.98
CA MET A 302 2.79 16.48 13.20
C MET A 302 3.85 17.43 13.78
N SER A 303 3.45 18.26 14.74
CA SER A 303 4.37 19.13 15.46
C SER A 303 5.33 18.30 16.32
N GLU A 304 6.59 18.74 16.45
CA GLU A 304 7.53 18.17 17.43
C GLU A 304 7.14 18.50 18.89
N ASP A 305 6.31 19.50 19.11
CA ASP A 305 5.72 19.79 20.43
C ASP A 305 4.33 19.16 20.56
N PRO A 306 4.20 18.00 21.24
CA PRO A 306 2.91 17.32 21.39
C PRO A 306 1.89 18.08 22.25
N LYS A 307 2.32 19.13 22.95
CA LYS A 307 1.41 19.98 23.73
C LYS A 307 0.79 21.11 22.91
N HIS A 308 1.41 21.43 21.80
CA HIS A 308 0.97 22.48 20.88
C HIS A 308 0.96 21.91 19.43
N GLU A 309 -0.05 21.09 19.13
CA GLU A 309 -0.17 20.38 17.85
C GLU A 309 -0.06 21.32 16.62
N ASN A 310 -0.39 22.59 16.76
CA ASN A 310 -0.31 23.59 15.68
C ASN A 310 0.93 24.48 15.79
N SER A 311 2.04 23.94 16.27
CA SER A 311 3.33 24.63 16.36
C SER A 311 4.32 24.12 15.31
N THR A 312 5.48 24.74 15.22
CA THR A 312 6.60 24.42 14.34
C THR A 312 7.89 24.28 15.17
N PRO A 313 8.85 23.44 14.83
CA PRO A 313 8.90 22.61 13.63
C PRO A 313 7.99 21.39 13.68
N GLY A 314 7.80 20.75 12.51
CA GLY A 314 7.00 19.54 12.37
C GLY A 314 7.15 18.94 10.96
N HIS A 315 6.40 17.89 10.66
CA HIS A 315 6.35 17.25 9.35
C HIS A 315 4.91 16.89 8.96
N VAL A 316 4.68 16.59 7.70
CA VAL A 316 3.37 16.15 7.21
C VAL A 316 3.33 14.63 7.19
N GLN A 317 2.36 14.03 7.88
CA GLN A 317 2.10 12.60 7.94
C GLN A 317 0.93 12.22 7.03
N HIS A 318 1.02 11.12 6.26
CA HIS A 318 0.03 10.73 5.26
C HIS A 318 -0.72 9.45 5.67
N TRP A 319 -2.06 9.47 5.56
CA TRP A 319 -2.95 8.42 6.04
C TRP A 319 -3.89 7.95 4.93
N ILE A 320 -4.10 6.64 4.85
CA ILE A 320 -5.17 6.03 4.07
C ILE A 320 -6.38 5.90 5.01
N ILE A 321 -7.51 6.48 4.64
CA ILE A 321 -8.73 6.52 5.46
C ILE A 321 -9.94 6.02 4.65
N ASP A 322 -11.10 5.95 5.30
CA ASP A 322 -12.39 5.58 4.70
C ASP A 322 -12.40 4.22 3.99
N LEU A 323 -11.99 3.19 4.72
CA LEU A 323 -11.80 1.82 4.25
C LEU A 323 -13.09 0.98 4.25
N GLY A 324 -14.25 1.61 4.45
CA GLY A 324 -15.55 0.92 4.54
C GLY A 324 -16.00 0.23 3.25
N ASP A 325 -15.42 0.59 2.10
CA ASP A 325 -15.73 0.03 0.81
C ASP A 325 -14.81 -1.12 0.37
N CYS A 326 -13.87 -1.54 1.22
CA CYS A 326 -13.09 -2.75 1.02
C CYS A 326 -13.99 -4.00 1.02
N PHE A 327 -13.50 -5.07 0.39
CA PHE A 327 -14.16 -6.38 0.28
C PHE A 327 -15.50 -6.36 -0.48
N GLY A 328 -15.65 -5.43 -1.43
CA GLY A 328 -16.87 -5.25 -2.21
C GLY A 328 -17.90 -4.38 -1.50
N SER A 329 -18.77 -3.81 -2.28
CA SER A 329 -19.85 -2.95 -1.81
C SER A 329 -21.12 -3.25 -2.59
N GLN A 330 -22.27 -3.00 -2.00
CA GLN A 330 -23.57 -3.06 -2.66
C GLN A 330 -24.24 -1.70 -2.45
N TRP A 331 -23.96 -0.75 -3.32
CA TRP A 331 -24.67 0.52 -3.32
C TRP A 331 -26.03 0.39 -4.02
N ALA A 332 -26.90 1.37 -3.90
CA ALA A 332 -28.24 1.34 -4.46
C ALA A 332 -28.32 1.32 -6.02
N GLN A 333 -27.17 1.28 -6.71
CA GLN A 333 -27.09 1.28 -8.18
C GLN A 333 -26.46 -0.03 -8.68
N ASP A 334 -27.27 -1.04 -8.91
CA ASP A 334 -26.86 -2.43 -9.24
C ASP A 334 -25.83 -2.56 -10.35
N ALA A 335 -25.89 -1.74 -11.39
CA ALA A 335 -24.99 -1.83 -12.54
C ALA A 335 -23.51 -1.49 -12.24
N ILE A 336 -23.24 -0.76 -11.16
CA ILE A 336 -21.87 -0.36 -10.81
C ILE A 336 -21.19 -1.42 -9.94
N TRP A 337 -21.91 -2.10 -9.07
CA TRP A 337 -21.32 -3.02 -8.08
C TRP A 337 -20.59 -4.20 -8.70
N GLN A 338 -21.12 -4.73 -9.77
CA GLN A 338 -20.51 -5.84 -10.50
C GLN A 338 -19.14 -5.45 -11.08
N ARG A 339 -18.93 -4.17 -11.41
CA ARG A 339 -17.73 -3.63 -12.04
C ARG A 339 -16.61 -3.28 -11.07
N LEU A 340 -16.90 -3.14 -9.76
CA LEU A 340 -15.94 -2.68 -8.77
C LEU A 340 -14.73 -3.63 -8.68
N GLY A 341 -13.56 -3.10 -9.02
CA GLY A 341 -12.32 -3.86 -9.14
C GLY A 341 -12.04 -4.43 -10.53
N TYR A 342 -12.94 -4.26 -11.50
CA TYR A 342 -12.75 -4.70 -12.90
C TYR A 342 -12.65 -3.53 -13.88
N SER A 343 -13.40 -2.48 -13.65
CA SER A 343 -13.48 -1.31 -14.53
C SER A 343 -13.51 -0.03 -13.70
N ASN A 344 -13.00 1.06 -14.25
CA ASN A 344 -13.27 2.38 -13.69
C ASN A 344 -14.77 2.72 -13.91
N VAL A 345 -15.34 3.60 -13.09
CA VAL A 345 -16.73 4.08 -13.29
C VAL A 345 -16.93 4.62 -14.71
N PHE A 346 -15.89 5.26 -15.23
CA PHE A 346 -15.84 5.70 -16.62
C PHE A 346 -14.51 5.20 -17.23
N ASP A 347 -14.58 4.11 -17.99
CA ASP A 347 -13.42 3.46 -18.60
C ASP A 347 -13.44 3.61 -20.12
N TRP A 348 -12.56 4.45 -20.65
CA TRP A 348 -12.45 4.67 -22.10
C TRP A 348 -12.04 3.42 -22.87
N GLY A 349 -11.27 2.53 -22.25
CA GLY A 349 -10.85 1.28 -22.87
C GLY A 349 -12.02 0.33 -23.05
N ASP A 350 -12.79 0.13 -21.98
CA ASP A 350 -13.98 -0.75 -21.99
C ASP A 350 -15.05 -0.19 -22.92
N ILE A 351 -15.33 1.13 -22.85
CA ILE A 351 -16.27 1.81 -23.76
C ILE A 351 -15.87 1.63 -25.23
N GLY A 352 -14.57 1.81 -25.54
CA GLY A 352 -14.06 1.61 -26.90
C GLY A 352 -14.15 0.16 -27.36
N TYR A 353 -13.91 -0.78 -26.47
CA TYR A 353 -14.02 -2.21 -26.74
C TYR A 353 -15.47 -2.63 -27.00
N ASP A 354 -16.41 -2.21 -26.16
CA ASP A 354 -17.85 -2.43 -26.34
C ASP A 354 -18.35 -1.85 -27.65
N PHE A 355 -17.89 -0.64 -28.01
CA PHE A 355 -18.24 -0.01 -29.28
C PHE A 355 -17.75 -0.81 -30.50
N ILE A 356 -16.50 -1.30 -30.47
CA ILE A 356 -15.91 -2.08 -31.58
C ILE A 356 -16.55 -3.45 -31.67
N THR A 357 -16.87 -4.09 -30.56
CA THR A 357 -17.49 -5.43 -30.51
C THR A 357 -19.00 -5.40 -30.61
N LEU A 358 -19.60 -4.21 -30.60
CA LEU A 358 -21.07 -3.99 -30.59
C LEU A 358 -21.74 -4.73 -29.41
N GLY A 359 -21.04 -4.88 -28.28
CA GLY A 359 -21.52 -5.63 -27.11
C GLY A 359 -21.61 -7.14 -27.31
N ALA A 360 -20.91 -7.69 -28.32
CA ALA A 360 -20.92 -9.13 -28.59
C ALA A 360 -19.99 -9.93 -27.66
N VAL A 361 -19.13 -9.26 -26.93
CA VAL A 361 -18.21 -9.88 -25.96
C VAL A 361 -18.73 -9.63 -24.56
N GLU A 362 -18.89 -10.72 -23.82
CA GLU A 362 -19.35 -10.69 -22.44
C GLU A 362 -18.19 -10.28 -21.52
N GLU A 363 -18.40 -9.25 -20.72
CA GLU A 363 -17.42 -8.73 -19.78
C GLU A 363 -17.31 -9.60 -18.50
N PRO A 364 -16.18 -9.60 -17.78
CA PRO A 364 -16.02 -10.43 -16.59
C PRO A 364 -17.08 -10.19 -15.51
N TRP A 365 -17.56 -8.96 -15.39
CA TRP A 365 -18.60 -8.61 -14.39
C TRP A 365 -19.99 -9.10 -14.76
N ASP A 366 -20.30 -9.33 -16.04
CA ASP A 366 -21.61 -9.84 -16.48
C ASP A 366 -21.86 -11.27 -15.99
N ARG A 367 -20.77 -12.02 -15.71
CA ARG A 367 -20.80 -13.38 -15.13
C ARG A 367 -20.83 -13.36 -13.60
N GLY A 368 -20.85 -12.17 -12.99
CA GLY A 368 -20.79 -12.00 -11.55
C GLY A 368 -21.95 -12.68 -10.85
N VAL A 369 -21.66 -13.55 -9.87
CA VAL A 369 -22.64 -14.15 -8.99
C VAL A 369 -22.25 -13.86 -7.55
N ILE A 370 -23.17 -13.36 -6.75
CA ILE A 370 -22.98 -13.16 -5.32
C ILE A 370 -22.96 -14.53 -4.64
N ASN A 371 -21.92 -14.78 -3.82
CA ASN A 371 -21.83 -16.00 -3.05
C ASN A 371 -22.79 -15.93 -1.87
N PRO A 372 -23.69 -16.94 -1.68
CA PRO A 372 -24.65 -16.94 -0.56
C PRO A 372 -24.01 -16.91 0.83
N ASP A 373 -22.80 -17.46 1.00
CA ASP A 373 -22.08 -17.45 2.28
C ASP A 373 -21.33 -16.13 2.53
N GLY A 374 -21.23 -15.27 1.52
CA GLY A 374 -20.60 -13.96 1.57
C GLY A 374 -21.45 -12.86 0.93
N ASP A 375 -22.77 -12.97 1.05
CA ASP A 375 -23.75 -12.10 0.41
C ASP A 375 -23.53 -10.62 0.73
N ILE A 376 -23.12 -10.28 1.96
CA ILE A 376 -22.81 -8.90 2.37
C ILE A 376 -21.61 -8.31 1.62
N PHE A 377 -20.72 -9.14 1.08
CA PHE A 377 -19.53 -8.71 0.32
C PHE A 377 -19.79 -8.56 -1.18
N GLY A 378 -21.04 -8.73 -1.63
CA GLY A 378 -21.43 -8.54 -3.01
C GLY A 378 -20.60 -9.38 -3.98
N TYR A 379 -19.93 -8.71 -4.91
CA TYR A 379 -19.13 -9.36 -5.96
C TYR A 379 -17.64 -9.50 -5.61
N TYR A 380 -17.26 -9.41 -4.33
CA TYR A 380 -15.90 -9.73 -3.88
C TYR A 380 -15.67 -11.23 -3.94
N ARG A 381 -14.99 -11.67 -4.98
CA ARG A 381 -14.83 -13.09 -5.28
C ARG A 381 -13.48 -13.40 -5.93
N THR A 382 -13.15 -14.67 -6.06
CA THR A 382 -11.87 -15.13 -6.57
C THR A 382 -11.88 -15.60 -8.03
N PRO A 383 -12.94 -16.27 -8.57
CA PRO A 383 -12.84 -16.96 -9.86
C PRO A 383 -12.42 -16.08 -11.04
N ASP A 384 -12.82 -14.81 -11.05
CA ASP A 384 -12.50 -13.87 -12.14
C ASP A 384 -11.46 -12.82 -11.72
N PHE A 385 -10.79 -13.01 -10.60
CA PHE A 385 -9.77 -12.08 -10.14
C PHE A 385 -8.48 -12.22 -10.94
N VAL A 386 -8.18 -11.22 -11.77
CA VAL A 386 -6.96 -11.10 -12.54
C VAL A 386 -6.17 -9.88 -12.04
N PRO A 387 -5.03 -10.07 -11.35
CA PRO A 387 -4.27 -8.96 -10.74
C PRO A 387 -3.91 -7.83 -11.70
N ASP A 388 -3.50 -8.17 -12.92
CA ASP A 388 -3.10 -7.17 -13.92
C ASP A 388 -4.27 -6.32 -14.44
N SER A 389 -5.49 -6.87 -14.42
CA SER A 389 -6.70 -6.22 -14.89
C SER A 389 -7.46 -5.48 -13.78
N TRP A 390 -7.02 -5.61 -12.52
CA TRP A 390 -7.70 -4.93 -11.43
C TRP A 390 -7.58 -3.41 -11.57
N LYS A 391 -8.71 -2.71 -11.47
CA LYS A 391 -8.84 -1.25 -11.59
C LYS A 391 -9.57 -0.67 -10.38
N PRO A 392 -9.15 0.49 -9.85
CA PRO A 392 -9.95 1.25 -8.88
C PRO A 392 -11.16 1.90 -9.55
N GLU A 393 -12.06 2.48 -8.76
CA GLU A 393 -13.24 3.21 -9.25
C GLU A 393 -12.86 4.36 -10.20
N TYR A 394 -11.84 5.13 -9.83
CA TYR A 394 -11.25 6.19 -10.65
C TYR A 394 -9.79 5.87 -10.99
N PRO A 395 -9.30 6.27 -12.18
CA PRO A 395 -7.89 6.11 -12.52
C PRO A 395 -6.99 6.76 -11.48
N ASN A 396 -6.20 5.95 -10.76
CA ASN A 396 -5.25 6.44 -9.77
C ASN A 396 -3.88 6.69 -10.43
N PRO A 397 -3.30 7.90 -10.32
CA PRO A 397 -2.04 8.25 -10.96
C PRO A 397 -0.86 7.33 -10.59
N ALA A 398 -0.68 7.02 -9.31
CA ALA A 398 0.40 6.16 -8.85
C ALA A 398 0.19 4.71 -9.32
N PHE A 399 -1.03 4.18 -9.21
CA PHE A 399 -1.36 2.82 -9.66
C PHE A 399 -1.14 2.63 -11.17
N GLY A 400 -1.45 3.67 -11.95
CA GLY A 400 -1.23 3.65 -13.41
C GLY A 400 0.25 3.67 -13.81
N ARG A 401 1.17 4.03 -12.89
CA ARG A 401 2.62 4.02 -13.11
C ARG A 401 3.33 2.82 -12.46
N MET A 402 2.61 1.94 -11.77
CA MET A 402 3.17 0.75 -11.14
C MET A 402 3.89 -0.12 -12.17
N GLN A 403 5.15 -0.42 -11.91
CA GLN A 403 5.96 -1.34 -12.69
C GLN A 403 6.06 -2.71 -12.02
N GLU A 404 6.64 -3.68 -12.71
CA GLU A 404 6.81 -5.04 -12.20
C GLU A 404 7.62 -5.05 -10.89
N ASP A 405 8.63 -4.16 -10.77
CA ASP A 405 9.46 -4.04 -9.57
C ASP A 405 8.65 -3.55 -8.36
N ASP A 406 7.76 -2.57 -8.58
CA ASP A 406 6.89 -2.03 -7.53
C ASP A 406 5.87 -3.08 -7.08
N ALA A 407 5.30 -3.81 -8.04
CA ALA A 407 4.35 -4.89 -7.76
C ALA A 407 5.01 -6.05 -7.02
N ALA A 408 6.22 -6.47 -7.43
CA ALA A 408 6.97 -7.52 -6.76
C ALA A 408 7.35 -7.12 -5.33
N TRP A 409 7.70 -5.85 -5.10
CA TRP A 409 7.96 -5.32 -3.76
C TRP A 409 6.71 -5.39 -2.87
N GLY A 410 5.57 -4.88 -3.32
CA GLY A 410 4.31 -4.97 -2.57
C GLY A 410 3.88 -6.42 -2.33
N THR A 411 4.15 -7.31 -3.29
CA THR A 411 3.85 -8.74 -3.15
C THR A 411 4.76 -9.44 -2.13
N ARG A 412 6.04 -9.02 -1.99
CA ARG A 412 6.92 -9.52 -0.91
C ARG A 412 6.35 -9.17 0.47
N ILE A 413 5.75 -8.00 0.63
CA ILE A 413 5.06 -7.61 1.86
C ILE A 413 3.81 -8.47 2.07
N LEU A 414 2.98 -8.61 1.03
CA LEU A 414 1.76 -9.42 1.07
C LEU A 414 2.05 -10.88 1.45
N ALA A 415 3.17 -11.45 1.00
CA ALA A 415 3.59 -12.81 1.33
C ALA A 415 3.89 -13.04 2.82
N ARG A 416 4.03 -11.99 3.61
CA ARG A 416 4.27 -12.09 5.05
C ARG A 416 3.01 -12.33 5.86
N PHE A 417 1.84 -12.04 5.29
CA PHE A 417 0.58 -12.34 5.95
C PHE A 417 0.29 -13.84 5.91
N THR A 418 0.42 -14.50 7.05
CA THR A 418 0.12 -15.93 7.21
C THR A 418 -1.40 -16.14 7.32
N PRO A 419 -1.89 -17.38 7.14
CA PRO A 419 -3.29 -17.69 7.39
C PRO A 419 -3.78 -17.29 8.79
N ASP A 420 -2.92 -17.39 9.80
CA ASP A 420 -3.28 -17.01 11.17
C ASP A 420 -3.37 -15.49 11.36
N HIS A 421 -2.52 -14.70 10.67
CA HIS A 421 -2.69 -13.24 10.59
C HIS A 421 -4.04 -12.89 9.98
N ILE A 422 -4.37 -13.49 8.83
CA ILE A 422 -5.62 -13.21 8.12
C ILE A 422 -6.83 -13.55 8.98
N LYS A 423 -6.85 -14.71 9.64
CA LYS A 423 -7.92 -15.11 10.56
C LYS A 423 -8.05 -14.14 11.73
N ALA A 424 -6.94 -13.80 12.39
CA ALA A 424 -6.94 -12.90 13.54
C ALA A 424 -7.50 -11.51 13.18
N VAL A 425 -7.11 -10.98 12.01
CA VAL A 425 -7.59 -9.69 11.54
C VAL A 425 -9.05 -9.75 11.11
N VAL A 426 -9.49 -10.78 10.41
CA VAL A 426 -10.91 -10.92 10.00
C VAL A 426 -11.82 -11.10 11.20
N HIS A 427 -11.35 -11.79 12.24
CA HIS A 427 -12.10 -11.99 13.48
C HIS A 427 -12.50 -10.68 14.18
N ILE A 428 -11.68 -9.61 14.09
CA ILE A 428 -12.05 -8.30 14.67
C ILE A 428 -13.27 -7.66 13.99
N GLY A 429 -13.66 -8.16 12.81
CA GLY A 429 -14.89 -7.75 12.13
C GLY A 429 -16.14 -8.11 12.91
N ASP A 430 -16.06 -9.05 13.85
CA ASP A 430 -17.12 -9.47 14.79
C ASP A 430 -18.47 -9.69 14.09
N PHE A 431 -18.45 -10.60 13.10
CA PHE A 431 -19.63 -10.95 12.31
C PHE A 431 -20.60 -11.81 13.12
N THR A 432 -21.89 -11.51 13.00
CA THR A 432 -22.94 -12.34 13.64
C THR A 432 -23.10 -13.69 12.93
N ASN A 433 -22.96 -13.72 11.61
CA ASN A 433 -22.98 -14.94 10.82
C ASN A 433 -21.53 -15.46 10.62
N PRO A 434 -21.16 -16.62 11.20
CA PRO A 434 -19.80 -17.15 11.06
C PRO A 434 -19.41 -17.48 9.62
N LYS A 435 -20.36 -17.69 8.73
CA LYS A 435 -20.07 -17.92 7.30
C LYS A 435 -19.48 -16.70 6.62
N HIS A 436 -19.80 -15.49 7.07
CA HIS A 436 -19.19 -14.26 6.55
C HIS A 436 -17.69 -14.20 6.88
N GLU A 437 -17.31 -14.57 8.11
CA GLU A 437 -15.92 -14.67 8.53
C GLU A 437 -15.16 -15.73 7.71
N GLU A 438 -15.74 -16.94 7.62
CA GLU A 438 -15.16 -18.05 6.84
C GLU A 438 -14.98 -17.70 5.36
N PHE A 439 -16.01 -17.09 4.75
CA PHE A 439 -15.96 -16.63 3.36
C PHE A 439 -14.86 -15.59 3.14
N LEU A 440 -14.77 -14.57 4.01
CA LEU A 440 -13.79 -13.50 3.88
C LEU A 440 -12.36 -14.03 4.04
N VAL A 441 -12.10 -14.87 5.04
CA VAL A 441 -10.80 -15.54 5.24
C VAL A 441 -10.40 -16.34 4.00
N LYS A 442 -11.32 -17.19 3.49
CA LYS A 442 -11.08 -18.00 2.30
C LYS A 442 -10.75 -17.14 1.09
N THR A 443 -11.56 -16.12 0.82
CA THR A 443 -11.37 -15.25 -0.35
C THR A 443 -10.06 -14.47 -0.27
N LEU A 444 -9.68 -13.97 0.91
CA LEU A 444 -8.40 -13.30 1.11
C LEU A 444 -7.21 -14.23 0.86
N LEU A 445 -7.24 -15.47 1.36
CA LEU A 445 -6.19 -16.46 1.11
C LEU A 445 -6.07 -16.81 -0.38
N GLU A 446 -7.18 -17.02 -1.05
CA GLU A 446 -7.20 -17.34 -2.48
C GLU A 446 -6.67 -16.18 -3.33
N ARG A 447 -7.11 -14.93 -3.07
CA ARG A 447 -6.61 -13.74 -3.77
C ARG A 447 -5.13 -13.49 -3.49
N GLN A 448 -4.67 -13.72 -2.26
CA GLN A 448 -3.25 -13.68 -1.91
C GLN A 448 -2.47 -14.67 -2.79
N ALA A 449 -2.88 -15.94 -2.85
CA ALA A 449 -2.20 -16.95 -3.64
C ALA A 449 -2.11 -16.58 -5.13
N ILE A 450 -3.16 -15.99 -5.71
CA ILE A 450 -3.17 -15.52 -7.09
C ILE A 450 -2.16 -14.39 -7.30
N LEU A 451 -2.11 -13.41 -6.39
CA LEU A 451 -1.15 -12.29 -6.45
C LEU A 451 0.30 -12.78 -6.33
N LEU A 452 0.57 -13.67 -5.36
CA LEU A 452 1.91 -14.26 -5.19
C LEU A 452 2.34 -15.01 -6.46
N LYS A 453 1.46 -15.86 -7.02
CA LYS A 453 1.75 -16.63 -8.22
C LYS A 453 2.04 -15.73 -9.42
N ARG A 454 1.31 -14.61 -9.56
CA ARG A 454 1.51 -13.66 -10.66
C ARG A 454 2.83 -12.90 -10.54
N TYR A 455 3.12 -12.31 -9.40
CA TYR A 455 4.23 -11.36 -9.28
C TYR A 455 5.56 -11.97 -8.87
N PHE A 456 5.57 -13.20 -8.32
CA PHE A 456 6.81 -13.95 -8.09
C PHE A 456 7.32 -14.70 -9.33
N LYS A 457 6.58 -14.66 -10.44
CA LYS A 457 6.96 -15.35 -11.66
C LYS A 457 8.14 -14.69 -12.37
N LYS A 458 8.15 -13.38 -12.50
CA LYS A 458 9.14 -12.65 -13.30
C LYS A 458 10.39 -12.26 -12.51
N LEU A 459 10.20 -11.77 -11.28
CA LEU A 459 11.26 -11.25 -10.43
C LEU A 459 11.49 -12.18 -9.23
N SER A 460 12.75 -12.27 -8.80
CA SER A 460 13.11 -13.12 -7.67
C SER A 460 12.40 -12.70 -6.37
N PRO A 461 11.69 -13.61 -5.67
CA PRO A 461 11.02 -13.35 -4.40
C PRO A 461 11.95 -13.52 -3.18
N ILE A 462 13.25 -13.81 -3.39
CA ILE A 462 14.20 -13.96 -2.29
C ILE A 462 14.38 -12.61 -1.60
N ALA A 463 14.09 -12.55 -0.31
CA ALA A 463 14.13 -11.36 0.54
C ALA A 463 15.02 -11.60 1.77
N ASP A 464 15.09 -10.63 2.70
CA ASP A 464 15.83 -10.73 3.96
C ASP A 464 17.30 -11.10 3.78
N VAL A 465 17.92 -10.53 2.73
CA VAL A 465 19.32 -10.84 2.39
C VAL A 465 20.24 -10.33 3.49
N ARG A 466 21.04 -11.22 4.05
CA ARG A 466 21.94 -10.95 5.17
C ARG A 466 23.21 -11.78 5.07
N VAL A 467 24.27 -11.31 5.71
CA VAL A 467 25.48 -12.10 5.91
C VAL A 467 25.47 -12.66 7.35
N THR A 468 25.66 -13.97 7.47
CA THR A 468 25.71 -14.63 8.79
C THR A 468 27.06 -14.39 9.49
N PRO A 469 27.16 -14.62 10.79
CA PRO A 469 28.44 -14.57 11.51
C PRO A 469 29.50 -15.55 10.96
N LYS A 470 29.07 -16.60 10.22
CA LYS A 470 29.98 -17.54 9.54
C LYS A 470 30.42 -17.03 8.16
N GLY A 471 29.96 -15.87 7.76
CA GLY A 471 30.24 -15.26 6.47
C GLY A 471 29.39 -15.81 5.30
N GLU A 472 28.36 -16.60 5.55
CA GLU A 472 27.44 -17.08 4.51
C GLU A 472 26.47 -15.95 4.10
N LEU A 473 26.16 -15.86 2.81
CA LEU A 473 25.10 -14.99 2.30
C LEU A 473 23.77 -15.74 2.33
N CYS A 474 22.86 -15.34 3.21
CA CYS A 474 21.56 -15.98 3.36
C CYS A 474 20.41 -15.05 2.99
N GLY A 475 19.27 -15.63 2.61
CA GLY A 475 18.00 -14.95 2.38
C GLY A 475 16.83 -15.91 2.55
N THR A 476 15.61 -15.39 2.41
CA THR A 476 14.37 -16.18 2.48
C THR A 476 13.65 -16.13 1.14
N ASP A 477 13.48 -17.26 0.48
CA ASP A 477 12.63 -17.39 -0.70
C ASP A 477 11.16 -17.43 -0.28
N LEU A 478 10.49 -16.30 -0.44
CA LEU A 478 9.09 -16.15 -0.05
C LEU A 478 8.16 -17.04 -0.87
N ALA A 479 8.46 -17.31 -2.14
CA ALA A 479 7.66 -18.23 -2.95
C ALA A 479 7.72 -19.66 -2.43
N ARG A 480 8.89 -20.10 -1.94
CA ARG A 480 9.05 -21.41 -1.31
C ARG A 480 8.35 -21.46 0.04
N LYS A 481 8.55 -20.43 0.86
CA LYS A 481 7.95 -20.31 2.19
C LYS A 481 6.42 -20.33 2.17
N THR A 482 5.82 -19.69 1.17
CA THR A 482 4.35 -19.61 1.01
C THR A 482 3.76 -20.75 0.17
N ASN A 483 4.59 -21.72 -0.28
CA ASN A 483 4.18 -22.79 -1.18
C ASN A 483 3.47 -22.26 -2.45
N THR A 484 3.92 -21.12 -2.99
CA THR A 484 3.33 -20.48 -4.18
C THR A 484 3.44 -21.39 -5.42
N TYR A 485 4.50 -22.20 -5.50
CA TYR A 485 4.74 -23.18 -6.55
C TYR A 485 5.05 -24.54 -5.93
N ASP A 486 4.85 -25.61 -6.72
CA ASP A 486 5.17 -26.97 -6.31
C ASP A 486 6.63 -27.11 -5.89
N ALA A 487 6.90 -27.91 -4.89
CA ALA A 487 8.23 -28.11 -4.32
C ALA A 487 9.30 -28.50 -5.35
N GLY A 488 8.93 -29.30 -6.35
CA GLY A 488 9.82 -29.74 -7.44
C GLY A 488 10.23 -28.64 -8.41
N THR A 489 9.56 -27.48 -8.38
CA THR A 489 9.90 -26.33 -9.23
C THR A 489 11.18 -25.64 -8.75
N PHE A 490 11.46 -25.69 -7.45
CA PHE A 490 12.60 -24.98 -6.86
C PHE A 490 13.90 -25.73 -7.14
N LYS A 491 14.78 -25.08 -7.92
CA LYS A 491 16.11 -25.58 -8.28
C LYS A 491 17.11 -24.44 -8.09
N TYR A 492 17.67 -24.38 -6.90
CA TYR A 492 18.59 -23.30 -6.55
C TYR A 492 19.96 -23.48 -7.21
N ARG A 493 20.47 -22.38 -7.72
CA ARG A 493 21.86 -22.26 -8.17
C ARG A 493 22.35 -20.85 -7.89
N ALA A 494 23.64 -20.70 -7.64
CA ALA A 494 24.27 -19.40 -7.47
C ALA A 494 25.62 -19.33 -8.15
N VAL A 495 25.97 -18.12 -8.59
CA VAL A 495 27.24 -17.79 -9.19
C VAL A 495 27.79 -16.56 -8.46
N TYR A 496 29.04 -16.63 -8.07
CA TYR A 496 29.81 -15.51 -7.57
C TYR A 496 30.74 -14.96 -8.65
N GLN A 497 30.77 -13.67 -8.83
CA GLN A 497 31.67 -12.95 -9.72
C GLN A 497 32.43 -11.88 -8.92
N PRO A 498 33.73 -12.06 -8.69
CA PRO A 498 34.57 -10.99 -8.12
C PRO A 498 34.77 -9.87 -9.14
N TRP A 499 35.27 -8.72 -8.68
CA TRP A 499 35.49 -7.54 -9.53
C TRP A 499 36.28 -7.85 -10.81
N ASP A 500 37.44 -8.52 -10.67
CA ASP A 500 38.36 -8.82 -11.78
C ASP A 500 38.38 -10.29 -12.20
N GLY A 501 37.49 -11.12 -11.67
CA GLY A 501 37.55 -12.56 -11.87
C GLY A 501 36.45 -13.09 -12.77
N ALA A 502 36.68 -14.32 -13.25
CA ALA A 502 35.64 -15.08 -13.93
C ALA A 502 34.54 -15.49 -12.95
N PRO A 503 33.28 -15.58 -13.41
CA PRO A 503 32.19 -16.13 -12.61
C PRO A 503 32.47 -17.57 -12.18
N THR A 504 32.24 -17.88 -10.92
CA THR A 504 32.38 -19.24 -10.36
C THR A 504 31.08 -19.70 -9.74
N GLN A 505 30.73 -20.97 -9.94
CA GLN A 505 29.58 -21.56 -9.27
C GLN A 505 29.88 -21.74 -7.78
N VAL A 506 28.91 -21.40 -6.93
CA VAL A 506 29.01 -21.55 -5.48
C VAL A 506 27.90 -22.47 -4.96
N ASN A 507 28.15 -23.12 -3.83
CA ASN A 507 27.19 -24.02 -3.23
C ASN A 507 26.02 -23.25 -2.64
N VAL A 508 24.82 -23.82 -2.79
CA VAL A 508 23.57 -23.29 -2.24
C VAL A 508 22.95 -24.35 -1.34
N ALA A 509 22.76 -24.01 -0.08
CA ALA A 509 21.95 -24.77 0.85
C ALA A 509 20.55 -24.14 0.89
N SER A 510 19.49 -24.97 0.84
CA SER A 510 18.11 -24.50 0.91
C SER A 510 17.26 -25.39 1.79
N GLY A 511 16.35 -24.75 2.56
CA GLY A 511 15.41 -25.42 3.46
C GLY A 511 13.96 -25.41 2.94
N PRO A 512 13.08 -26.24 3.52
CA PRO A 512 11.66 -26.28 3.18
C PRO A 512 10.95 -24.96 3.54
N ASP A 513 11.44 -24.23 4.56
CA ASP A 513 10.88 -22.98 5.06
C ASP A 513 11.30 -21.76 4.23
N GLY A 514 11.96 -22.00 3.07
CA GLY A 514 12.40 -20.95 2.16
C GLY A 514 13.78 -20.37 2.50
N ASP A 515 14.48 -20.86 3.50
CA ASP A 515 15.86 -20.44 3.77
C ASP A 515 16.77 -20.84 2.62
N VAL A 516 17.57 -19.89 2.15
CA VAL A 516 18.56 -20.06 1.08
C VAL A 516 19.87 -19.46 1.57
N CYS A 517 20.90 -20.27 1.74
CA CYS A 517 22.24 -19.83 2.15
C CYS A 517 23.30 -20.24 1.13
N ILE A 518 24.26 -19.38 0.91
CA ILE A 518 25.33 -19.52 -0.07
C ILE A 518 26.67 -19.41 0.63
N ASP A 519 27.53 -20.40 0.38
CA ASP A 519 28.92 -20.32 0.84
C ASP A 519 29.64 -19.18 0.12
N THR A 520 30.17 -18.23 0.89
CA THR A 520 31.00 -17.19 0.29
C THR A 520 32.44 -17.68 0.16
N PRO A 521 33.09 -17.50 -1.00
CA PRO A 521 34.49 -17.91 -1.16
C PRO A 521 35.41 -17.05 -0.29
N VAL A 522 36.44 -17.69 0.28
CA VAL A 522 37.54 -16.98 0.94
C VAL A 522 38.38 -16.29 -0.12
N ARG A 523 38.64 -15.01 0.05
CA ARG A 523 39.52 -14.20 -0.80
C ARG A 523 40.84 -13.92 -0.07
N PRO A 524 41.90 -14.69 -0.32
CA PRO A 524 43.06 -14.78 0.55
C PRO A 524 43.83 -13.46 0.73
N ASP A 525 43.78 -12.57 -0.26
CA ASP A 525 44.56 -11.30 -0.24
C ASP A 525 43.71 -10.05 -0.07
N VAL A 526 42.40 -10.15 0.06
CA VAL A 526 41.50 -9.00 0.14
C VAL A 526 41.78 -8.11 1.37
N TYR A 527 42.19 -8.70 2.49
CA TYR A 527 42.53 -7.97 3.72
C TYR A 527 43.75 -7.03 3.55
N LYS A 528 44.57 -7.26 2.50
CA LYS A 528 45.72 -6.40 2.18
C LYS A 528 45.30 -5.16 1.36
N MET A 529 44.12 -5.16 0.80
CA MET A 529 43.61 -4.06 -0.03
C MET A 529 43.13 -2.91 0.84
N GLY A 530 43.27 -1.67 0.34
CA GLY A 530 42.71 -0.51 0.99
C GLY A 530 41.20 -0.61 1.19
N PRO A 531 40.62 0.07 2.18
CA PRO A 531 39.19 -0.01 2.45
C PRO A 531 38.32 0.46 1.27
N GLU A 532 38.81 1.36 0.43
CA GLU A 532 38.08 1.88 -0.74
C GLU A 532 38.44 1.18 -2.05
N ASP A 533 39.21 0.09 -2.00
CA ASP A 533 39.63 -0.64 -3.19
C ASP A 533 38.43 -1.30 -3.86
N VAL A 534 38.24 -1.02 -5.14
CA VAL A 534 37.13 -1.57 -5.95
C VAL A 534 37.18 -3.10 -6.06
N HIS A 535 38.38 -3.69 -5.94
CA HIS A 535 38.57 -5.13 -5.98
C HIS A 535 37.98 -5.85 -4.76
N ARG A 536 37.58 -5.13 -3.72
CA ARG A 536 36.81 -5.68 -2.60
C ARG A 536 35.38 -6.03 -2.96
N HIS A 537 34.87 -5.58 -4.12
CA HIS A 537 33.49 -5.84 -4.54
C HIS A 537 33.35 -7.18 -5.27
N GLY A 538 32.16 -7.73 -5.17
CA GLY A 538 31.72 -8.92 -5.88
C GLY A 538 30.21 -8.98 -6.01
N VAL A 539 29.71 -9.85 -6.89
CA VAL A 539 28.28 -10.01 -7.16
C VAL A 539 27.90 -11.47 -7.07
N TYR A 540 26.81 -11.75 -6.35
CA TYR A 540 26.13 -13.03 -6.39
C TYR A 540 24.90 -12.94 -7.29
N LYS A 541 24.73 -13.90 -8.18
CA LYS A 541 23.49 -14.13 -8.93
C LYS A 541 22.87 -15.42 -8.45
N ILE A 542 21.63 -15.35 -7.94
CA ILE A 542 20.95 -16.46 -7.28
C ILE A 542 19.63 -16.73 -8.00
N TRP A 543 19.46 -17.93 -8.52
CA TRP A 543 18.22 -18.40 -9.13
C TRP A 543 17.55 -19.41 -8.21
N ASN A 544 16.24 -19.32 -8.08
CA ASN A 544 15.44 -20.31 -7.34
C ASN A 544 14.79 -21.38 -8.25
N GLY A 545 14.83 -21.21 -9.56
CA GLY A 545 14.21 -22.11 -10.53
C GLY A 545 12.72 -21.86 -10.78
N ALA A 546 12.03 -21.15 -9.89
CA ALA A 546 10.61 -20.82 -10.02
C ALA A 546 10.38 -19.46 -10.70
N SER A 547 11.28 -18.50 -10.47
CA SER A 547 11.25 -17.18 -11.09
C SER A 547 12.11 -17.13 -12.34
N GLU A 548 11.74 -16.29 -13.30
CA GLU A 548 12.47 -16.10 -14.56
C GLU A 548 13.83 -15.44 -14.33
N GLY A 549 13.87 -14.37 -13.53
CA GLY A 549 15.08 -13.62 -13.23
C GLY A 549 15.79 -14.06 -11.95
N PRO A 550 17.11 -13.79 -11.84
CA PRO A 550 17.86 -14.02 -10.61
C PRO A 550 17.65 -12.90 -9.59
N LEU A 551 17.97 -13.18 -8.32
CA LEU A 551 18.39 -12.15 -7.38
C LEU A 551 19.86 -11.83 -7.66
N VAL A 552 20.20 -10.55 -7.76
CA VAL A 552 21.56 -10.05 -7.89
C VAL A 552 21.92 -9.32 -6.61
N VAL A 553 22.92 -9.79 -5.89
CA VAL A 553 23.38 -9.23 -4.62
C VAL A 553 24.78 -8.70 -4.78
N HIS A 554 24.95 -7.40 -4.63
CA HIS A 554 26.25 -6.75 -4.60
C HIS A 554 26.79 -6.77 -3.18
N VAL A 555 28.02 -7.27 -3.04
CA VAL A 555 28.69 -7.34 -1.76
C VAL A 555 30.03 -6.62 -1.79
N ARG A 556 30.43 -6.12 -0.63
CA ARG A 556 31.77 -5.61 -0.37
C ARG A 556 32.42 -6.47 0.72
N ASP A 557 33.57 -7.02 0.43
CA ASP A 557 34.35 -7.77 1.38
C ASP A 557 35.08 -6.82 2.32
N VAL A 558 34.75 -6.90 3.60
CA VAL A 558 35.31 -6.06 4.66
C VAL A 558 36.23 -6.84 5.61
N SER A 559 36.67 -8.03 5.19
CA SER A 559 37.61 -8.87 5.93
C SER A 559 38.89 -8.11 6.30
N ALA A 560 39.29 -8.23 7.54
CA ALA A 560 40.47 -7.59 8.10
C ALA A 560 41.68 -8.53 8.29
N ALA A 561 41.45 -9.85 8.18
CA ALA A 561 42.48 -10.87 8.36
C ALA A 561 42.42 -11.96 7.28
N ALA A 562 43.53 -12.65 7.08
CA ALA A 562 43.57 -13.78 6.15
C ALA A 562 42.64 -14.92 6.59
N GLY A 563 41.86 -15.42 5.64
CA GLY A 563 40.89 -16.50 5.90
C GLY A 563 39.54 -16.05 6.48
N GLU A 564 39.39 -14.79 6.79
CA GLU A 564 38.10 -14.22 7.23
C GLU A 564 37.12 -14.16 6.06
N ARG A 565 35.82 -14.31 6.37
CA ARG A 565 34.70 -14.17 5.43
C ARG A 565 33.73 -13.11 5.97
N ASN A 566 34.02 -11.86 5.71
CA ASN A 566 33.20 -10.76 6.20
C ASN A 566 32.75 -9.89 5.02
N ASN A 567 31.53 -10.09 4.60
CA ASN A 567 30.91 -9.36 3.51
C ASN A 567 29.81 -8.41 4.03
N THR A 568 29.67 -7.25 3.40
CA THR A 568 28.52 -6.35 3.59
C THR A 568 27.73 -6.29 2.30
N VAL A 569 26.41 -6.44 2.37
CA VAL A 569 25.51 -6.24 1.24
C VAL A 569 25.40 -4.75 0.97
N VAL A 570 25.74 -4.33 -0.24
CA VAL A 570 25.75 -2.90 -0.66
C VAL A 570 24.73 -2.58 -1.75
N GLY A 571 24.13 -3.60 -2.37
CA GLY A 571 23.09 -3.41 -3.36
C GLY A 571 22.35 -4.68 -3.69
N ILE A 572 21.10 -4.56 -4.12
CA ILE A 572 20.23 -5.64 -4.58
C ILE A 572 19.55 -5.22 -5.87
N GLU A 573 19.52 -6.13 -6.84
CA GLU A 573 18.77 -5.95 -8.07
C GLU A 573 17.96 -7.22 -8.39
N ARG A 574 16.85 -7.02 -9.08
CA ARG A 574 15.95 -8.11 -9.51
C ARG A 574 15.68 -7.97 -11.01
N PRO A 575 16.66 -8.28 -11.86
CA PRO A 575 16.45 -8.20 -13.30
C PRO A 575 15.37 -9.19 -13.74
N LYS A 576 14.62 -8.81 -14.77
CA LYS A 576 13.74 -9.74 -15.49
C LYS A 576 14.62 -10.80 -16.18
N GLY A 577 14.08 -12.00 -16.32
CA GLY A 577 14.76 -13.11 -16.98
C GLY A 577 14.98 -12.88 -18.47
#